data_ff392fdfdaa6ad7b1f1b604658955e57
#
_entry.id   ff392fdfdaa6ad7b1f1b604658955e57
#
_cell.length_a   1.000
_cell.length_b   1.000
_cell.length_c   1.000
_cell.angle_alpha   90.00
_cell.angle_beta   90.00
_cell.angle_gamma   90.00
#
_symmetry.space_group_name_H-M   'P 1'
#
loop_
_entity.id
_entity.type
_entity.pdbx_description
1 polymer ?
#
loop_
_entity_poly.entity_id
_entity_poly.type
_entity_poly.pdbx_seq_one_letter_code
_entity_poly.pdbx_strand_id
1 'polypeptide(L)'
;FPGKREKIEECSSTITNAAKFINRTCIKLYQNPEIKNEDLKLQKGYCDKARLDQLREVDNIVLTELHKSGWYDKIFQHLTIDLPYASCKDHASFVLRPVISEDVMTARFAMLPKEVMENIVHQIAELPFVDALYFDATNKPPATFGWE
;
A
#
# COMPACT_ATOMS: atom_id res chain seq x y z
N PHE A 1 3.33 7.45 -10.17
CA PHE A 1 3.83 6.08 -10.36
C PHE A 1 5.09 6.09 -11.23
N PRO A 2 6.04 5.20 -10.96
CA PRO A 2 7.26 5.08 -11.77
C PRO A 2 6.99 4.32 -13.08
N GLY A 3 6.38 4.97 -14.05
CA GLY A 3 6.18 4.40 -15.38
C GLY A 3 4.74 4.10 -15.77
N LYS A 4 4.60 3.44 -16.92
CA LYS A 4 3.30 3.02 -17.46
C LYS A 4 2.83 1.73 -16.79
N ARG A 5 1.49 1.54 -16.71
CA ARG A 5 0.85 0.37 -16.14
C ARG A 5 1.45 -0.96 -16.67
N GLU A 6 1.58 -1.07 -17.98
CA GLU A 6 2.04 -2.31 -18.62
C GLU A 6 3.44 -2.72 -18.13
N LYS A 7 4.32 -1.75 -17.94
CA LYS A 7 5.68 -2.02 -17.42
C LYS A 7 5.68 -2.43 -15.96
N ILE A 8 4.81 -1.85 -15.15
CA ILE A 8 4.66 -2.22 -13.74
C ILE A 8 4.12 -3.65 -13.63
N GLU A 9 3.08 -3.98 -14.41
CA GLU A 9 2.50 -5.32 -14.46
C GLU A 9 3.50 -6.38 -14.96
N GLU A 10 4.29 -6.06 -15.99
CA GLU A 10 5.36 -6.93 -16.49
C GLU A 10 6.42 -7.20 -15.40
N CYS A 11 6.91 -6.17 -14.73
CA CYS A 11 7.86 -6.33 -13.62
C CYS A 11 7.27 -7.16 -12.48
N SER A 12 6.03 -6.87 -12.08
CA SER A 12 5.33 -7.60 -11.03
C SER A 12 5.18 -9.08 -11.39
N SER A 13 4.74 -9.39 -12.61
CA SER A 13 4.60 -10.76 -13.11
C SER A 13 5.95 -11.49 -13.19
N THR A 14 6.99 -10.80 -13.62
CA THR A 14 8.35 -11.39 -13.69
C THR A 14 8.83 -11.81 -12.30
N ILE A 15 8.64 -10.94 -11.29
CA ILE A 15 9.06 -11.22 -9.91
C ILE A 15 8.26 -12.37 -9.31
N THR A 16 6.92 -12.35 -9.45
CA THR A 16 6.05 -13.37 -8.86
C THR A 16 6.21 -14.73 -9.56
N ASN A 17 6.54 -14.76 -10.86
CA ASN A 17 6.80 -15.99 -11.59
C ASN A 17 8.21 -16.58 -11.31
N ALA A 18 9.17 -15.73 -10.97
CA ALA A 18 10.55 -16.18 -10.69
C ALA A 18 10.66 -16.94 -9.37
N ALA A 19 9.76 -16.69 -8.41
CA ALA A 19 9.83 -17.31 -7.08
C ALA A 19 8.42 -17.63 -6.56
N LYS A 20 8.09 -18.91 -6.46
CA LYS A 20 6.75 -19.41 -6.05
C LYS A 20 6.30 -18.97 -4.66
N PHE A 21 7.19 -18.51 -3.80
CA PHE A 21 6.89 -17.99 -2.47
C PHE A 21 6.62 -16.47 -2.47
N ILE A 22 6.81 -15.78 -3.59
CA ILE A 22 6.49 -14.35 -3.74
C ILE A 22 5.14 -14.25 -4.44
N ASN A 23 4.15 -13.72 -3.73
CA ASN A 23 2.81 -13.47 -4.25
C ASN A 23 2.42 -11.99 -4.29
N ARG A 24 3.31 -11.11 -3.83
CA ARG A 24 3.12 -9.67 -3.79
C ARG A 24 4.36 -8.92 -4.24
N THR A 25 4.13 -7.83 -4.97
CA THR A 25 5.15 -6.85 -5.34
C THR A 25 4.63 -5.46 -4.99
N CYS A 26 5.44 -4.72 -4.25
CA CYS A 26 5.06 -3.40 -3.78
C CYS A 26 6.01 -2.33 -4.31
N ILE A 27 5.46 -1.16 -4.63
CA ILE A 27 6.21 0.04 -4.96
C ILE A 27 6.34 0.87 -3.69
N LYS A 28 7.55 1.26 -3.32
CA LYS A 28 7.76 2.20 -2.21
C LYS A 28 7.37 3.60 -2.69
N LEU A 29 6.39 4.20 -2.01
CA LEU A 29 5.91 5.56 -2.29
C LEU A 29 6.62 6.60 -1.42
N TYR A 30 6.89 6.25 -0.16
CA TYR A 30 7.51 7.12 0.83
C TYR A 30 8.36 6.33 1.81
N GLN A 31 9.39 6.96 2.30
CA GLN A 31 10.15 6.53 3.47
C GLN A 31 10.55 7.77 4.26
N ASN A 32 10.38 7.71 5.57
CA ASN A 32 10.83 8.76 6.47
C ASN A 32 12.33 9.03 6.20
N PRO A 33 12.70 10.28 5.87
CA PRO A 33 14.10 10.61 5.53
C PRO A 33 15.11 10.33 6.64
N GLU A 34 14.67 10.29 7.89
CA GLU A 34 15.51 10.00 9.05
C GLU A 34 15.75 8.48 9.25
N ILE A 35 14.99 7.63 8.53
CA ILE A 35 15.05 6.18 8.69
C ILE A 35 15.72 5.56 7.47
N LYS A 36 16.78 4.79 7.70
CA LYS A 36 17.43 4.01 6.65
C LYS A 36 16.73 2.66 6.44
N ASN A 37 16.93 2.05 5.26
CA ASN A 37 16.37 0.73 4.99
C ASN A 37 16.82 -0.34 5.99
N GLU A 38 18.04 -0.25 6.47
CA GLU A 38 18.63 -1.16 7.45
C GLU A 38 18.03 -1.03 8.86
N ASP A 39 17.39 0.10 9.16
CA ASP A 39 16.70 0.33 10.43
C ASP A 39 15.31 -0.33 10.45
N LEU A 40 14.70 -0.54 9.29
CA LEU A 40 13.41 -1.18 9.16
C LEU A 40 13.53 -2.68 9.43
N LYS A 41 12.86 -3.14 10.47
CA LYS A 41 12.87 -4.54 10.89
C LYS A 41 11.46 -5.01 11.24
N LEU A 42 11.25 -6.32 11.17
CA LEU A 42 10.01 -6.90 11.64
C LEU A 42 9.90 -6.71 13.15
N GLN A 43 8.91 -5.94 13.56
CA GLN A 43 8.57 -5.69 14.95
C GLN A 43 7.56 -6.73 15.44
N LYS A 44 7.58 -7.04 16.73
CA LYS A 44 6.54 -7.85 17.34
C LYS A 44 5.28 -6.99 17.49
N GLY A 45 4.34 -7.16 16.60
CA GLY A 45 3.08 -6.41 16.56
C GLY A 45 1.88 -7.27 16.95
N TYR A 46 0.96 -6.67 17.69
CA TYR A 46 -0.34 -7.24 18.01
C TYR A 46 -1.44 -6.29 17.55
N CYS A 47 -2.63 -6.81 17.35
CA CYS A 47 -3.82 -6.01 17.04
C CYS A 47 -4.31 -5.32 18.34
N ASP A 48 -3.58 -4.31 18.77
CA ASP A 48 -3.94 -3.49 19.94
C ASP A 48 -4.55 -2.15 19.51
N LYS A 49 -5.09 -1.40 20.50
CA LYS A 49 -5.78 -0.14 20.24
C LYS A 49 -4.87 0.90 19.57
N ALA A 50 -3.62 1.00 20.00
CA ALA A 50 -2.68 2.01 19.50
C ALA A 50 -2.40 1.78 18.00
N ARG A 51 -2.14 0.55 17.60
CA ARG A 51 -1.93 0.19 16.18
C ARG A 51 -3.18 0.39 15.34
N LEU A 52 -4.35 0.02 15.88
CA LEU A 52 -5.62 0.24 15.19
C LEU A 52 -5.93 1.73 15.00
N ASP A 53 -5.59 2.57 15.97
CA ASP A 53 -5.78 4.01 15.84
C ASP A 53 -4.84 4.61 14.78
N GLN A 54 -3.58 4.19 14.73
CA GLN A 54 -2.65 4.57 13.65
C GLN A 54 -3.16 4.14 12.27
N LEU A 55 -3.61 2.89 12.15
CA LEU A 55 -4.18 2.38 10.89
C LEU A 55 -5.42 3.19 10.47
N ARG A 56 -6.32 3.50 11.39
CA ARG A 56 -7.52 4.31 11.12
C ARG A 56 -7.17 5.71 10.65
N GLU A 57 -6.14 6.32 11.20
CA GLU A 57 -5.69 7.65 10.81
C GLU A 57 -5.16 7.64 9.36
N VAL A 58 -4.31 6.67 9.01
CA VAL A 58 -3.82 6.50 7.64
C VAL A 58 -4.95 6.18 6.67
N ASP A 59 -5.82 5.23 7.03
CA ASP A 59 -6.95 4.84 6.18
C ASP A 59 -7.92 6.00 5.94
N ASN A 60 -8.19 6.81 6.96
CA ASN A 60 -9.06 7.99 6.83
C ASN A 60 -8.49 9.02 5.84
N ILE A 61 -7.17 9.24 5.83
CA ILE A 61 -6.52 10.10 4.83
C ILE A 61 -6.77 9.57 3.43
N VAL A 62 -6.52 8.28 3.21
CA VAL A 62 -6.68 7.64 1.89
C VAL A 62 -8.14 7.71 1.43
N LEU A 63 -9.09 7.30 2.27
CA LEU A 63 -10.51 7.32 1.94
C LEU A 63 -11.00 8.75 1.65
N THR A 64 -10.56 9.73 2.43
CA THR A 64 -10.89 11.14 2.20
C THR A 64 -10.44 11.61 0.81
N GLU A 65 -9.21 11.31 0.42
CA GLU A 65 -8.67 11.70 -0.89
C GLU A 65 -9.35 10.93 -2.05
N LEU A 66 -9.66 9.66 -1.84
CA LEU A 66 -10.43 8.88 -2.83
C LEU A 66 -11.83 9.45 -3.04
N HIS A 67 -12.53 9.84 -1.98
CA HIS A 67 -13.84 10.49 -2.08
C HIS A 67 -13.77 11.85 -2.76
N LYS A 68 -12.87 12.73 -2.32
CA LYS A 68 -12.68 14.07 -2.92
C LYS A 68 -12.38 14.01 -4.41
N SER A 69 -11.57 13.05 -4.84
CA SER A 69 -11.18 12.88 -6.23
C SER A 69 -12.20 12.13 -7.10
N GLY A 70 -13.25 11.58 -6.51
CA GLY A 70 -14.24 10.72 -7.20
C GLY A 70 -13.67 9.37 -7.63
N TRP A 71 -12.55 8.94 -7.05
CA TRP A 71 -11.96 7.62 -7.32
C TRP A 71 -12.55 6.51 -6.46
N TYR A 72 -13.19 6.86 -5.33
CA TYR A 72 -13.82 5.86 -4.46
C TYR A 72 -14.82 4.98 -5.21
N ASP A 73 -15.67 5.58 -6.05
CA ASP A 73 -16.69 4.87 -6.84
C ASP A 73 -16.13 4.12 -8.06
N LYS A 74 -14.86 4.34 -8.40
CA LYS A 74 -14.18 3.68 -9.53
C LYS A 74 -13.37 2.45 -9.13
N ILE A 75 -13.08 2.30 -7.85
CA ILE A 75 -12.37 1.15 -7.32
C ILE A 75 -13.37 0.11 -6.81
N PHE A 76 -13.03 -1.17 -6.94
CA PHE A 76 -13.83 -2.26 -6.40
C PHE A 76 -13.63 -2.39 -4.88
N GLN A 77 -12.39 -2.29 -4.43
CA GLN A 77 -12.01 -2.37 -3.02
C GLN A 77 -10.73 -1.58 -2.78
N HIS A 78 -10.64 -0.94 -1.63
CA HIS A 78 -9.41 -0.41 -1.07
C HIS A 78 -9.13 -1.06 0.28
N LEU A 79 -7.87 -1.38 0.52
CA LEU A 79 -7.36 -1.78 1.83
C LEU A 79 -6.12 -0.96 2.18
N THR A 80 -6.09 -0.47 3.40
CA THR A 80 -4.89 0.02 4.06
C THR A 80 -4.39 -1.07 5.00
N ILE A 81 -3.17 -1.53 4.80
CA ILE A 81 -2.58 -2.63 5.56
C ILE A 81 -1.49 -2.09 6.47
N ASP A 82 -1.57 -2.40 7.75
CA ASP A 82 -0.54 -2.12 8.73
C ASP A 82 0.52 -3.24 8.70
N LEU A 83 1.75 -2.88 8.39
CA LEU A 83 2.90 -3.78 8.43
C LEU A 83 3.69 -3.53 9.71
N PRO A 84 3.93 -4.56 10.53
CA PRO A 84 4.85 -4.45 11.67
C PRO A 84 6.32 -4.47 11.20
N TYR A 85 6.62 -3.71 10.17
CA TYR A 85 7.94 -3.54 9.58
C TYR A 85 8.33 -2.07 9.73
N ALA A 86 9.06 -1.78 10.80
CA ALA A 86 9.30 -0.42 11.26
C ALA A 86 10.66 -0.28 11.95
N SER A 87 11.07 0.96 12.19
CA SER A 87 12.30 1.29 12.90
C SER A 87 12.21 1.00 14.41
N CYS A 88 11.02 1.12 14.99
CA CYS A 88 10.78 0.84 16.39
C CYS A 88 9.34 0.34 16.62
N LYS A 89 9.05 -0.04 17.87
CA LYS A 89 7.77 -0.64 18.26
C LYS A 89 6.54 0.26 18.05
N ASP A 90 6.71 1.57 18.22
CA ASP A 90 5.59 2.53 18.16
C ASP A 90 5.39 3.12 16.76
N HIS A 91 6.22 2.72 15.80
CA HIS A 91 6.12 3.08 14.39
C HIS A 91 5.59 1.93 13.55
N ALA A 92 5.12 2.26 12.35
CA ALA A 92 4.64 1.28 11.39
C ALA A 92 4.92 1.72 9.95
N SER A 93 4.91 0.74 9.06
CA SER A 93 4.83 0.96 7.62
C SER A 93 3.46 0.53 7.13
N PHE A 94 2.98 1.12 6.05
CA PHE A 94 1.66 0.83 5.52
C PHE A 94 1.71 0.44 4.05
N VAL A 95 0.76 -0.39 3.64
CA VAL A 95 0.56 -0.73 2.22
C VAL A 95 -0.82 -0.29 1.79
N LEU A 96 -0.90 0.42 0.68
CA LEU A 96 -2.14 0.77 0.03
C LEU A 96 -2.45 -0.25 -1.06
N ARG A 97 -3.65 -0.80 -1.05
CA ARG A 97 -4.13 -1.78 -2.04
C ARG A 97 -5.50 -1.38 -2.61
N PRO A 98 -5.58 -0.36 -3.45
CA PRO A 98 -6.78 -0.11 -4.24
C PRO A 98 -6.79 -1.04 -5.45
N VAL A 99 -7.90 -1.73 -5.69
CA VAL A 99 -8.07 -2.66 -6.82
C VAL A 99 -9.33 -2.34 -7.61
N ILE A 100 -9.27 -2.60 -8.92
CA ILE A 100 -10.42 -2.60 -9.82
C ILE A 100 -10.72 -4.04 -10.25
N SER A 101 -11.98 -4.38 -10.35
CA SER A 101 -12.45 -5.70 -10.80
C SER A 101 -13.83 -5.56 -11.42
N GLU A 102 -14.09 -6.31 -12.46
CA GLU A 102 -15.40 -6.39 -13.12
C GLU A 102 -16.13 -7.71 -12.81
N ASP A 103 -15.37 -8.78 -12.62
CA ASP A 103 -15.89 -10.14 -12.53
C ASP A 103 -15.61 -10.83 -11.18
N VAL A 104 -14.95 -10.17 -10.25
CA VAL A 104 -14.51 -10.70 -8.95
C VAL A 104 -13.50 -11.87 -9.06
N MET A 105 -13.38 -12.47 -10.24
CA MET A 105 -12.43 -13.57 -10.49
C MET A 105 -11.02 -13.03 -10.67
N THR A 106 -10.91 -11.91 -11.40
CA THR A 106 -9.68 -11.20 -11.65
C THR A 106 -9.73 -9.81 -11.04
N ALA A 107 -8.57 -9.27 -10.70
CA ALA A 107 -8.45 -7.88 -10.24
C ALA A 107 -7.11 -7.29 -10.67
N ARG A 108 -7.14 -6.00 -10.95
CA ARG A 108 -5.92 -5.22 -11.25
C ARG A 108 -5.76 -4.14 -10.19
N PHE A 109 -4.53 -3.80 -9.85
CA PHE A 109 -4.31 -2.62 -9.00
C PHE A 109 -4.87 -1.36 -9.66
N ALA A 110 -5.51 -0.49 -8.88
CA ALA A 110 -6.03 0.79 -9.37
C ALA A 110 -4.88 1.79 -9.52
N MET A 111 -4.57 2.19 -10.75
CA MET A 111 -3.54 3.20 -11.00
C MET A 111 -4.16 4.59 -10.78
N LEU A 112 -4.09 5.07 -9.55
CA LEU A 112 -4.60 6.37 -9.17
C LEU A 112 -3.86 7.50 -9.91
N PRO A 113 -4.52 8.63 -10.22
CA PRO A 113 -3.85 9.80 -10.77
C PRO A 113 -2.69 10.26 -9.91
N LYS A 114 -1.67 10.81 -10.55
CA LYS A 114 -0.47 11.30 -9.88
C LYS A 114 -0.79 12.28 -8.75
N GLU A 115 -1.67 13.24 -9.01
CA GLU A 115 -2.09 14.25 -8.05
C GLU A 115 -2.75 13.63 -6.80
N VAL A 116 -3.65 12.68 -6.99
CA VAL A 116 -4.32 11.97 -5.87
C VAL A 116 -3.30 11.22 -5.03
N MET A 117 -2.36 10.53 -5.69
CA MET A 117 -1.32 9.79 -4.99
C MET A 117 -0.37 10.72 -4.24
N GLU A 118 0.04 11.83 -4.83
CA GLU A 118 0.91 12.83 -4.20
C GLU A 118 0.24 13.45 -2.97
N ASN A 119 -1.06 13.77 -3.03
CA ASN A 119 -1.81 14.28 -1.89
C ASN A 119 -1.88 13.26 -0.75
N ILE A 120 -2.13 11.99 -1.06
CA ILE A 120 -2.14 10.91 -0.06
C ILE A 120 -0.76 10.78 0.59
N VAL A 121 0.29 10.69 -0.21
CA VAL A 121 1.67 10.53 0.28
C VAL A 121 2.07 11.72 1.14
N HIS A 122 1.76 12.95 0.73
CA HIS A 122 2.10 14.15 1.48
C HIS A 122 1.47 14.15 2.87
N GLN A 123 0.16 13.90 2.96
CA GLN A 123 -0.54 13.88 4.24
C GLN A 123 -0.05 12.74 5.16
N ILE A 124 0.20 11.56 4.62
CA ILE A 124 0.72 10.43 5.41
C ILE A 124 2.15 10.69 5.88
N ALA A 125 2.97 11.36 5.08
CA ALA A 125 4.34 11.74 5.46
C ALA A 125 4.43 12.69 6.65
N GLU A 126 3.35 13.44 6.95
CA GLU A 126 3.27 14.31 8.13
C GLU A 126 3.01 13.53 9.44
N LEU A 127 2.62 12.26 9.35
CA LEU A 127 2.35 11.44 10.53
C LEU A 127 3.66 10.93 11.15
N PRO A 128 3.93 11.24 12.43
CA PRO A 128 5.23 10.99 13.05
C PRO A 128 5.55 9.50 13.25
N PHE A 129 4.54 8.64 13.24
CA PHE A 129 4.68 7.19 13.43
C PHE A 129 4.88 6.42 12.12
N VAL A 130 4.84 7.09 10.96
CA VAL A 130 4.98 6.42 9.66
C VAL A 130 6.43 6.37 9.24
N ASP A 131 6.98 5.17 9.14
CA ASP A 131 8.33 4.94 8.64
C ASP A 131 8.37 4.78 7.12
N ALA A 132 7.42 4.05 6.55
CA ALA A 132 7.34 3.87 5.10
C ALA A 132 5.90 3.65 4.62
N LEU A 133 5.66 4.02 3.36
CA LEU A 133 4.41 3.78 2.66
C LEU A 133 4.69 3.04 1.35
N TYR A 134 3.93 1.99 1.12
CA TYR A 134 4.02 1.16 -0.08
C TYR A 134 2.69 1.11 -0.81
N PHE A 135 2.76 0.75 -2.09
CA PHE A 135 1.61 0.49 -2.93
C PHE A 135 1.70 -0.93 -3.50
N ASP A 136 0.68 -1.74 -3.30
CA ASP A 136 0.62 -3.08 -3.86
C ASP A 136 0.27 -3.02 -5.33
N ALA A 137 1.25 -3.35 -6.18
CA ALA A 137 1.14 -3.35 -7.63
C ALA A 137 0.91 -4.76 -8.20
N THR A 138 0.35 -5.67 -7.42
CA THR A 138 0.11 -7.05 -7.84
C THR A 138 -1.33 -7.25 -8.31
N ASN A 139 -1.50 -7.82 -9.48
CA ASN A 139 -2.80 -8.23 -9.98
C ASN A 139 -3.27 -9.56 -9.35
N LYS A 140 -4.56 -9.83 -9.40
CA LYS A 140 -5.14 -11.14 -9.06
C LYS A 140 -5.49 -11.87 -10.35
N PRO A 141 -4.95 -13.08 -10.59
CA PRO A 141 -3.85 -13.72 -9.87
C PRO A 141 -2.49 -13.05 -10.09
N PRO A 142 -1.41 -13.33 -9.31
CA PRO A 142 -1.33 -14.34 -8.24
C PRO A 142 -1.80 -13.85 -6.87
N ALA A 143 -2.02 -12.54 -6.69
CA ALA A 143 -2.52 -12.00 -5.45
C ALA A 143 -3.99 -12.37 -5.17
N THR A 144 -4.46 -12.06 -3.97
CA THR A 144 -5.86 -12.11 -3.56
C THR A 144 -6.43 -10.70 -3.42
N PHE A 145 -7.72 -10.53 -3.13
CA PHE A 145 -8.29 -9.21 -2.80
C PHE A 145 -7.75 -8.70 -1.47
N GLY A 146 -7.74 -9.58 -0.45
CA GLY A 146 -7.14 -9.28 0.84
C GLY A 146 -5.61 -9.25 0.80
N TRP A 147 -4.99 -9.32 1.97
CA TRP A 147 -3.53 -9.28 2.11
C TRP A 147 -2.95 -10.60 2.64
N GLU A 148 -3.69 -11.66 2.56
CA GLU A 148 -3.23 -13.01 2.88
C GLU A 148 -2.28 -13.60 1.82
#